data_9f0d64b0360a2c2f6c3a40d6a3a9b166
#
_entry.id   9f0d64b0360a2c2f6c3a40d6a3a9b166
#
_cell.length_a   1.000
_cell.length_b   1.000
_cell.length_c   1.000
_cell.angle_alpha   90.00
_cell.angle_beta   90.00
_cell.angle_gamma   90.00
#
_symmetry.space_group_name_H-M   'P 1'
#
loop_
_entity.id
_entity.type
_entity.pdbx_description
1 polymer ?
#
loop_
_entity_poly.entity_id
_entity_poly.type
_entity_poly.pdbx_seq_one_letter_code
_entity_poly.pdbx_strand_id
1 'polypeptide(L)'
;MTPPARVALMKRFVLLNEPGKPTASANPAGRPIVRCQTPDVTTEMQIGGAELRDNIAFIPMELRDATDSTGANVHQITLGLVREDGEWKLLSLGLLLLDLPSLEVEWDTAEMESTEKSAIESLKKVAAAVEAYRNKYSHLPESLANLGPPLHGAANGEAAGLVDSDLANGMKNGYAIRYVIVGASALGAPAKYELAATPLQYGRTGHRSFFRDSNGALHAADRRGAVGSEADPKVE
;
A
#
# COMPACT_ATOMS: atom_id res chain seq x y z
N MET A 1 2.58 13.29 -3.85
CA MET A 1 2.17 12.05 -4.55
C MET A 1 3.11 10.93 -4.09
N THR A 2 2.56 9.82 -3.61
CA THR A 2 3.35 8.66 -3.15
C THR A 2 4.09 7.98 -4.30
N PRO A 3 5.24 7.31 -4.06
CA PRO A 3 5.96 6.62 -5.11
C PRO A 3 5.13 5.60 -5.93
N PRO A 4 4.23 4.79 -5.32
CA PRO A 4 3.35 3.90 -6.05
C PRO A 4 2.38 4.62 -6.99
N ALA A 5 1.78 5.73 -6.52
CA ALA A 5 0.88 6.55 -7.34
C ALA A 5 1.61 7.19 -8.52
N ARG A 6 2.88 7.58 -8.34
CA ARG A 6 3.71 8.07 -9.44
C ARG A 6 3.96 6.99 -10.50
N VAL A 7 4.25 5.76 -10.07
CA VAL A 7 4.49 4.62 -10.98
C VAL A 7 3.21 4.24 -11.73
N ALA A 8 2.06 4.20 -11.06
CA ALA A 8 0.77 3.92 -11.69
C ALA A 8 0.41 5.01 -12.72
N LEU A 9 0.60 6.27 -12.36
CA LEU A 9 0.40 7.41 -13.26
C LEU A 9 1.31 7.31 -14.48
N MET A 10 2.60 7.05 -14.29
CA MET A 10 3.58 6.93 -15.38
C MET A 10 3.27 5.76 -16.31
N LYS A 11 2.83 4.62 -15.80
CA LYS A 11 2.40 3.48 -16.62
C LYS A 11 1.23 3.85 -17.54
N ARG A 12 0.24 4.59 -17.01
CA ARG A 12 -0.90 5.07 -17.83
C ARG A 12 -0.51 6.15 -18.84
N PHE A 13 0.42 7.05 -18.48
CA PHE A 13 0.96 8.03 -19.44
C PHE A 13 1.75 7.38 -20.59
N VAL A 14 2.45 6.29 -20.33
CA VAL A 14 3.15 5.53 -21.38
C VAL A 14 2.16 4.89 -22.36
N LEU A 15 0.99 4.46 -21.88
CA LEU A 15 -0.09 3.96 -22.75
C LEU A 15 -0.69 5.07 -23.65
N LEU A 16 -0.64 6.32 -23.24
CA LEU A 16 -1.03 7.47 -24.05
C LEU A 16 0.08 7.91 -25.04
N ASN A 17 1.30 7.44 -24.87
CA ASN A 17 2.46 7.73 -25.70
C ASN A 17 2.81 6.63 -26.72
N GLU A 18 2.02 5.57 -26.85
CA GLU A 18 2.19 4.65 -27.96
C GLU A 18 1.77 5.31 -29.27
N PRO A 19 2.45 5.02 -30.41
CA PRO A 19 2.57 5.89 -31.56
C PRO A 19 1.33 5.92 -32.49
N GLY A 20 0.21 6.39 -31.97
CA GLY A 20 -0.82 6.98 -32.79
C GLY A 20 -0.54 8.48 -32.84
N LYS A 21 -0.08 9.01 -33.96
CA LYS A 21 0.09 10.46 -34.08
C LYS A 21 -1.24 11.14 -33.77
N PRO A 22 -1.31 11.97 -32.71
CA PRO A 22 -2.53 12.71 -32.43
C PRO A 22 -2.83 13.60 -33.64
N THR A 23 -3.99 13.42 -34.25
CA THR A 23 -4.46 14.31 -35.29
C THR A 23 -5.37 15.36 -34.69
N ALA A 24 -4.94 16.61 -34.71
CA ALA A 24 -5.81 17.72 -34.33
C ALA A 24 -6.71 18.07 -35.53
N SER A 25 -8.02 18.09 -35.28
CA SER A 25 -8.99 18.61 -36.27
C SER A 25 -9.81 19.72 -35.65
N ALA A 26 -10.20 20.73 -36.43
CA ALA A 26 -11.12 21.73 -35.99
C ALA A 26 -12.55 21.14 -35.98
N ASN A 27 -13.23 21.24 -34.83
CA ASN A 27 -14.64 20.95 -34.70
C ASN A 27 -15.47 22.03 -35.41
N PRO A 28 -16.68 21.73 -35.96
CA PRO A 28 -17.64 22.73 -36.46
C PRO A 28 -17.96 23.84 -35.45
N ALA A 29 -17.81 23.62 -34.17
CA ALA A 29 -17.95 24.62 -33.10
C ALA A 29 -16.65 25.44 -32.84
N GLY A 30 -15.59 25.25 -33.62
CA GLY A 30 -14.33 25.97 -33.47
C GLY A 30 -13.42 25.57 -32.32
N ARG A 31 -13.79 24.49 -31.60
CA ARG A 31 -12.96 23.96 -30.52
C ARG A 31 -12.01 22.90 -31.06
N PRO A 32 -10.72 22.92 -30.65
CA PRO A 32 -9.78 21.89 -31.09
C PRO A 32 -10.18 20.50 -30.54
N ILE A 33 -10.13 19.51 -31.43
CA ILE A 33 -10.32 18.10 -31.08
C ILE A 33 -8.98 17.38 -31.33
N VAL A 34 -8.52 16.64 -30.34
CA VAL A 34 -7.38 15.73 -30.48
C VAL A 34 -7.91 14.31 -30.51
N ARG A 35 -7.57 13.57 -31.54
CA ARG A 35 -7.97 12.18 -31.70
C ARG A 35 -6.74 11.29 -31.50
N CYS A 36 -6.83 10.36 -30.54
CA CYS A 36 -5.85 9.32 -30.30
C CYS A 36 -6.45 7.96 -30.71
N GLN A 37 -5.80 7.27 -31.63
CA GLN A 37 -6.24 5.98 -32.12
C GLN A 37 -5.24 4.90 -31.68
N THR A 38 -5.75 3.92 -30.94
CA THR A 38 -5.05 2.66 -30.64
C THR A 38 -5.72 1.52 -31.43
N PRO A 39 -5.14 0.30 -31.51
CA PRO A 39 -5.76 -0.82 -32.20
C PRO A 39 -7.17 -1.15 -31.71
N ASP A 40 -7.44 -0.92 -30.43
CA ASP A 40 -8.69 -1.36 -29.78
C ASP A 40 -9.68 -0.22 -29.53
N VAL A 41 -9.20 1.02 -29.40
CA VAL A 41 -10.03 2.18 -29.00
C VAL A 41 -9.60 3.43 -29.74
N THR A 42 -10.58 4.23 -30.17
CA THR A 42 -10.34 5.61 -30.66
C THR A 42 -10.90 6.59 -29.64
N THR A 43 -10.02 7.31 -28.96
CA THR A 43 -10.40 8.35 -28.01
C THR A 43 -10.37 9.72 -28.66
N GLU A 44 -11.45 10.45 -28.54
CA GLU A 44 -11.53 11.87 -28.92
C GLU A 44 -11.48 12.73 -27.67
N MET A 45 -10.60 13.73 -27.70
CA MET A 45 -10.45 14.72 -26.66
C MET A 45 -10.85 16.09 -27.21
N GLN A 46 -11.94 16.66 -26.72
CA GLN A 46 -12.37 17.99 -27.05
C GLN A 46 -11.83 18.97 -26.02
N ILE A 47 -11.05 19.96 -26.48
CA ILE A 47 -10.41 20.94 -25.61
C ILE A 47 -11.32 22.17 -25.47
N GLY A 48 -11.63 22.54 -24.22
CA GLY A 48 -12.41 23.72 -23.89
C GLY A 48 -11.56 25.01 -23.83
N GLY A 49 -12.22 26.12 -23.49
CA GLY A 49 -11.52 27.40 -23.28
C GLY A 49 -10.65 27.35 -22.02
N ALA A 50 -9.43 27.87 -22.11
CA ALA A 50 -8.55 27.99 -20.97
C ALA A 50 -9.00 29.11 -20.02
N GLU A 51 -9.10 28.81 -18.73
CA GLU A 51 -9.26 29.79 -17.67
C GLU A 51 -7.87 30.14 -17.10
N LEU A 52 -7.47 31.41 -17.26
CA LEU A 52 -6.17 31.87 -16.77
C LEU A 52 -6.35 32.61 -15.45
N ARG A 53 -5.54 32.28 -14.47
CA ARG A 53 -5.43 32.98 -13.18
C ARG A 53 -3.95 33.14 -12.85
N ASP A 54 -3.44 34.36 -13.03
CA ASP A 54 -2.02 34.71 -12.86
C ASP A 54 -1.10 33.81 -13.72
N ASN A 55 -0.34 32.94 -13.05
CA ASN A 55 0.56 31.99 -13.70
C ASN A 55 -0.01 30.59 -13.80
N ILE A 56 -1.31 30.40 -13.52
CA ILE A 56 -1.99 29.10 -13.58
C ILE A 56 -3.06 29.15 -14.67
N ALA A 57 -3.18 28.06 -15.43
CA ALA A 57 -4.23 27.86 -16.41
C ALA A 57 -5.00 26.58 -16.11
N PHE A 58 -6.32 26.65 -16.20
CA PHE A 58 -7.21 25.49 -16.15
C PHE A 58 -7.87 25.31 -17.52
N ILE A 59 -7.69 24.14 -18.11
CA ILE A 59 -8.22 23.80 -19.42
C ILE A 59 -9.20 22.65 -19.25
N PRO A 60 -10.54 22.89 -19.32
CA PRO A 60 -11.50 21.82 -19.31
C PRO A 60 -11.43 21.02 -20.62
N MET A 61 -11.50 19.72 -20.52
CA MET A 61 -11.50 18.81 -21.66
C MET A 61 -12.58 17.74 -21.50
N GLU A 62 -13.13 17.32 -22.62
CA GLU A 62 -14.06 16.21 -22.67
C GLU A 62 -13.39 15.04 -23.43
N LEU A 63 -13.31 13.89 -22.79
CA LEU A 63 -12.87 12.65 -23.42
C LEU A 63 -14.07 11.79 -23.72
N ARG A 64 -14.10 11.22 -24.91
CA ARG A 64 -15.11 10.24 -25.31
C ARG A 64 -14.48 9.14 -26.14
N ASP A 65 -15.03 7.96 -26.06
CA ASP A 65 -14.74 6.90 -27.03
C ASP A 65 -15.47 7.22 -28.33
N ALA A 66 -14.73 7.42 -29.41
CA ALA A 66 -15.30 7.75 -30.72
C ALA A 66 -16.07 6.54 -31.32
N THR A 67 -15.89 5.34 -30.79
CA THR A 67 -16.60 4.13 -31.21
C THR A 67 -17.90 3.92 -30.46
N ASP A 68 -18.10 4.62 -29.32
CA ASP A 68 -19.33 4.57 -28.54
C ASP A 68 -20.41 5.48 -29.18
N SER A 69 -21.32 4.87 -29.94
CA SER A 69 -22.44 5.56 -30.56
C SER A 69 -23.52 6.02 -29.56
N THR A 70 -23.46 5.58 -28.30
CA THR A 70 -24.46 5.92 -27.27
C THR A 70 -24.17 7.24 -26.59
N GLY A 71 -22.92 7.73 -26.66
CA GLY A 71 -22.47 8.94 -25.98
C GLY A 71 -22.51 8.85 -24.44
N ALA A 72 -22.70 7.64 -23.90
CA ALA A 72 -22.85 7.42 -22.46
C ALA A 72 -21.53 7.59 -21.70
N ASN A 73 -20.39 7.45 -22.36
CA ASN A 73 -19.06 7.51 -21.77
C ASN A 73 -18.32 8.81 -22.12
N VAL A 74 -18.92 9.95 -21.74
CA VAL A 74 -18.23 11.25 -21.82
C VAL A 74 -17.63 11.58 -20.46
N HIS A 75 -16.33 11.75 -20.42
CA HIS A 75 -15.59 12.07 -19.23
C HIS A 75 -15.09 13.52 -19.29
N GLN A 76 -15.44 14.31 -18.28
CA GLN A 76 -14.94 15.67 -18.15
C GLN A 76 -13.69 15.66 -17.27
N ILE A 77 -12.63 16.28 -17.78
CA ILE A 77 -11.35 16.43 -17.10
C ILE A 77 -10.90 17.87 -17.12
N THR A 78 -10.10 18.27 -16.16
CA THR A 78 -9.47 19.59 -16.13
C THR A 78 -7.96 19.44 -16.08
N LEU A 79 -7.29 19.99 -17.09
CA LEU A 79 -5.85 20.09 -17.13
C LEU A 79 -5.43 21.37 -16.40
N GLY A 80 -4.67 21.25 -15.32
CA GLY A 80 -4.04 22.35 -14.63
C GLY A 80 -2.61 22.55 -15.10
N LEU A 81 -2.27 23.74 -15.54
CA LEU A 81 -0.93 24.13 -15.96
C LEU A 81 -0.41 25.26 -15.09
N VAL A 82 0.89 25.30 -14.85
CA VAL A 82 1.59 26.43 -14.20
C VAL A 82 2.66 26.98 -15.14
N ARG A 83 2.78 28.29 -15.20
CA ARG A 83 3.81 28.95 -15.99
C ARG A 83 5.01 29.25 -15.11
N GLU A 84 6.14 28.61 -15.41
CA GLU A 84 7.43 28.79 -14.75
C GLU A 84 8.51 29.03 -15.83
N ASP A 85 9.34 30.05 -15.64
CA ASP A 85 10.43 30.41 -16.56
C ASP A 85 9.98 30.65 -18.01
N GLY A 86 8.73 31.11 -18.17
CA GLY A 86 8.15 31.40 -19.48
C GLY A 86 7.51 30.18 -20.17
N GLU A 87 7.63 28.99 -19.59
CA GLU A 87 7.09 27.75 -20.12
C GLU A 87 5.89 27.25 -19.29
N TRP A 88 4.92 26.64 -19.99
CA TRP A 88 3.79 25.99 -19.32
C TRP A 88 4.14 24.55 -18.92
N LYS A 89 4.05 24.24 -17.65
CA LYS A 89 4.28 22.92 -17.07
C LYS A 89 3.00 22.33 -16.54
N LEU A 90 2.88 21.01 -16.58
CA LEU A 90 1.72 20.31 -16.04
C LEU A 90 1.70 20.40 -14.52
N LEU A 91 0.71 21.09 -13.97
CA LEU A 91 0.46 21.23 -12.53
C LEU A 91 -0.40 20.07 -11.98
N SER A 92 -1.50 19.79 -12.68
CA SER A 92 -2.44 18.75 -12.28
C SER A 92 -3.15 18.17 -13.50
N LEU A 93 -3.54 16.90 -13.37
CA LEU A 93 -4.35 16.22 -14.36
C LEU A 93 -5.60 15.71 -13.65
N GLY A 94 -6.72 16.35 -13.89
CA GLY A 94 -8.02 15.99 -13.31
C GLY A 94 -8.58 14.66 -13.80
N LEU A 95 -7.88 13.97 -14.69
CA LEU A 95 -8.15 12.64 -15.23
C LEU A 95 -8.16 11.53 -14.18
N LEU A 96 -7.49 11.76 -13.07
CA LEU A 96 -7.45 10.83 -11.97
C LEU A 96 -8.82 10.62 -11.31
N LEU A 97 -9.79 11.47 -11.65
CA LEU A 97 -11.16 11.37 -11.14
C LEU A 97 -12.03 10.37 -11.92
N LEU A 98 -11.55 9.85 -13.06
CA LEU A 98 -12.40 9.10 -13.99
C LEU A 98 -12.46 7.61 -13.71
N ASP A 99 -11.47 7.08 -13.02
CA ASP A 99 -11.40 5.68 -12.64
C ASP A 99 -11.04 5.54 -11.16
N LEU A 100 -11.61 6.44 -10.35
CA LEU A 100 -11.43 6.42 -8.89
C LEU A 100 -11.68 5.03 -8.29
N PRO A 101 -12.73 4.29 -8.67
CA PRO A 101 -12.96 2.96 -8.11
C PRO A 101 -11.80 1.99 -8.39
N SER A 102 -11.23 1.97 -9.59
CA SER A 102 -10.13 1.06 -9.89
C SER A 102 -8.81 1.50 -9.25
N LEU A 103 -8.55 2.81 -9.15
CA LEU A 103 -7.40 3.35 -8.43
C LEU A 103 -7.51 3.14 -6.93
N GLU A 104 -8.70 3.29 -6.36
CA GLU A 104 -8.96 3.02 -4.96
C GLU A 104 -8.68 1.55 -4.63
N VAL A 105 -9.16 0.62 -5.45
CA VAL A 105 -8.88 -0.81 -5.30
C VAL A 105 -7.37 -1.12 -5.44
N GLU A 106 -6.69 -0.51 -6.41
CA GLU A 106 -5.24 -0.69 -6.58
C GLU A 106 -4.45 -0.12 -5.39
N TRP A 107 -4.88 1.00 -4.82
CA TRP A 107 -4.24 1.59 -3.65
C TRP A 107 -4.50 0.80 -2.38
N ASP A 108 -5.72 0.38 -2.15
CA ASP A 108 -6.08 -0.47 -1.00
C ASP A 108 -5.32 -1.79 -1.06
N THR A 109 -5.18 -2.39 -2.25
CA THR A 109 -4.40 -3.61 -2.44
C THR A 109 -2.91 -3.37 -2.16
N ALA A 110 -2.32 -2.30 -2.70
CA ALA A 110 -0.91 -1.97 -2.48
C ALA A 110 -0.62 -1.60 -1.02
N GLU A 111 -1.55 -0.93 -0.36
CA GLU A 111 -1.44 -0.61 1.07
C GLU A 111 -1.52 -1.88 1.91
N MET A 112 -2.46 -2.77 1.62
CA MET A 112 -2.57 -4.07 2.30
C MET A 112 -1.32 -4.94 2.10
N GLU A 113 -0.78 -5.04 0.88
CA GLU A 113 0.47 -5.76 0.62
C GLU A 113 1.65 -5.17 1.42
N SER A 114 1.73 -3.86 1.53
CA SER A 114 2.75 -3.16 2.30
C SER A 114 2.60 -3.44 3.81
N THR A 115 1.39 -3.42 4.33
CA THR A 115 1.13 -3.72 5.75
C THR A 115 1.35 -5.19 6.08
N GLU A 116 0.99 -6.12 5.18
CA GLU A 116 1.28 -7.55 5.32
C GLU A 116 2.80 -7.83 5.33
N LYS A 117 3.56 -7.19 4.45
CA LYS A 117 5.02 -7.27 4.45
C LYS A 117 5.61 -6.75 5.76
N SER A 118 5.10 -5.61 6.24
CA SER A 118 5.51 -5.03 7.51
C SER A 118 5.17 -5.93 8.71
N ALA A 119 4.07 -6.70 8.65
CA ALA A 119 3.73 -7.69 9.66
C ALA A 119 4.75 -8.83 9.73
N ILE A 120 5.19 -9.34 8.57
CA ILE A 120 6.25 -10.36 8.49
C ILE A 120 7.56 -9.82 9.09
N GLU A 121 7.95 -8.60 8.74
CA GLU A 121 9.14 -7.96 9.29
C GLU A 121 9.04 -7.76 10.81
N SER A 122 7.86 -7.42 11.32
CA SER A 122 7.57 -7.29 12.74
C SER A 122 7.74 -8.64 13.47
N LEU A 123 7.21 -9.73 12.90
CA LEU A 123 7.41 -11.07 13.47
C LEU A 123 8.89 -11.48 13.50
N LYS A 124 9.65 -11.20 12.44
CA LYS A 124 11.10 -11.44 12.38
C LYS A 124 11.86 -10.62 13.44
N LYS A 125 11.49 -9.35 13.59
CA LYS A 125 12.09 -8.45 14.59
C LYS A 125 11.80 -8.91 16.03
N VAL A 126 10.55 -9.28 16.32
CA VAL A 126 10.17 -9.81 17.63
C VAL A 126 10.91 -11.12 17.91
N ALA A 127 10.99 -12.04 16.93
CA ALA A 127 11.71 -13.28 17.08
C ALA A 127 13.19 -13.06 17.42
N ALA A 128 13.86 -12.16 16.69
CA ALA A 128 15.25 -11.80 16.98
C ALA A 128 15.40 -11.19 18.40
N ALA A 129 14.45 -10.36 18.82
CA ALA A 129 14.45 -9.78 20.14
C ALA A 129 14.24 -10.82 21.26
N VAL A 130 13.36 -11.82 21.03
CA VAL A 130 13.17 -12.95 21.98
C VAL A 130 14.46 -13.75 22.13
N GLU A 131 15.17 -14.05 21.04
CA GLU A 131 16.43 -14.76 21.11
C GLU A 131 17.55 -13.92 21.77
N ALA A 132 17.62 -12.63 21.50
CA ALA A 132 18.55 -11.72 22.18
C ALA A 132 18.26 -11.64 23.69
N TYR A 133 16.97 -11.58 24.07
CA TYR A 133 16.55 -11.61 25.46
C TYR A 133 16.96 -12.91 26.14
N ARG A 134 16.66 -14.07 25.50
CA ARG A 134 17.04 -15.39 26.04
C ARG A 134 18.54 -15.52 26.24
N ASN A 135 19.34 -15.03 25.31
CA ASN A 135 20.80 -15.05 25.42
C ASN A 135 21.32 -14.19 26.55
N LYS A 136 20.67 -13.08 26.85
CA LYS A 136 21.07 -12.13 27.89
C LYS A 136 20.61 -12.54 29.28
N TYR A 137 19.39 -13.08 29.39
CA TYR A 137 18.77 -13.33 30.68
C TYR A 137 18.60 -14.84 30.98
N SER A 138 18.99 -15.74 30.06
CA SER A 138 18.95 -17.22 30.18
C SER A 138 17.52 -17.82 30.29
N HIS A 139 16.48 -17.04 30.03
CA HIS A 139 15.09 -17.48 29.96
C HIS A 139 14.32 -16.69 28.89
N LEU A 140 13.16 -17.20 28.49
CA LEU A 140 12.28 -16.47 27.58
C LEU A 140 11.59 -15.29 28.29
N PRO A 141 11.29 -14.19 27.56
CA PRO A 141 10.48 -13.10 28.12
C PRO A 141 9.08 -13.63 28.47
N GLU A 142 8.48 -13.17 29.54
CA GLU A 142 7.12 -13.58 29.94
C GLU A 142 6.06 -13.02 28.99
N SER A 143 6.34 -11.84 28.41
CA SER A 143 5.46 -11.13 27.48
C SER A 143 6.25 -10.26 26.51
N LEU A 144 5.59 -9.73 25.48
CA LEU A 144 6.20 -8.74 24.59
C LEU A 144 6.62 -7.46 25.31
N ALA A 145 5.95 -7.10 26.41
CA ALA A 145 6.29 -5.92 27.19
C ALA A 145 7.73 -5.98 27.75
N ASN A 146 8.21 -7.18 28.10
CA ASN A 146 9.59 -7.35 28.58
C ASN A 146 10.64 -7.03 27.53
N LEU A 147 10.28 -7.04 26.25
CA LEU A 147 11.16 -6.66 25.15
C LEU A 147 11.20 -5.15 24.89
N GLY A 148 10.21 -4.43 25.42
CA GLY A 148 10.02 -3.00 25.18
C GLY A 148 11.06 -2.10 25.83
N PRO A 149 11.00 -0.80 25.54
CA PRO A 149 11.90 0.18 26.14
C PRO A 149 11.56 0.40 27.62
N PRO A 150 12.56 0.60 28.50
CA PRO A 150 12.32 0.96 29.89
C PRO A 150 11.69 2.35 29.97
N LEU A 151 10.72 2.53 30.86
CA LEU A 151 10.10 3.83 31.11
C LEU A 151 11.09 4.81 31.77
N HIS A 152 12.00 4.28 32.61
CA HIS A 152 13.03 5.03 33.30
C HIS A 152 14.27 4.16 33.50
N GLY A 153 15.45 4.78 33.44
CA GLY A 153 16.72 4.11 33.76
C GLY A 153 17.27 3.21 32.63
N ALA A 154 18.11 2.25 33.01
CA ALA A 154 18.75 1.31 32.09
C ALA A 154 17.88 0.12 31.80
N ALA A 155 18.07 -0.50 30.62
CA ALA A 155 17.40 -1.70 30.20
C ALA A 155 17.66 -2.88 31.17
N ASN A 156 16.62 -3.59 31.57
CA ASN A 156 16.63 -4.72 32.51
C ASN A 156 15.73 -5.87 32.02
N GLY A 157 15.53 -6.91 32.85
CA GLY A 157 14.69 -8.05 32.48
C GLY A 157 13.21 -7.75 32.34
N GLU A 158 12.70 -6.67 32.91
CA GLU A 158 11.31 -6.25 32.78
C GLU A 158 11.08 -5.37 31.53
N ALA A 159 12.15 -4.68 31.08
CA ALA A 159 12.12 -3.80 29.90
C ALA A 159 13.50 -3.77 29.24
N ALA A 160 13.72 -4.67 28.30
CA ALA A 160 15.03 -4.95 27.72
C ALA A 160 15.47 -3.96 26.63
N GLY A 161 14.55 -3.13 26.10
CA GLY A 161 14.86 -2.15 25.05
C GLY A 161 15.20 -2.76 23.70
N LEU A 162 14.66 -3.94 23.40
CA LEU A 162 14.97 -4.71 22.18
C LEU A 162 14.00 -4.45 21.04
N VAL A 163 12.80 -3.95 21.35
CA VAL A 163 11.78 -3.55 20.37
C VAL A 163 11.23 -2.18 20.74
N ASP A 164 10.55 -1.54 19.79
CA ASP A 164 9.83 -0.29 20.05
C ASP A 164 8.57 -0.52 20.89
N SER A 165 7.99 0.57 21.41
CA SER A 165 6.82 0.53 22.28
C SER A 165 5.59 -0.10 21.61
N ASP A 166 5.40 0.08 20.30
CA ASP A 166 4.25 -0.46 19.59
C ASP A 166 4.31 -1.99 19.54
N LEU A 167 5.47 -2.55 19.20
CA LEU A 167 5.69 -4.01 19.22
C LEU A 167 5.61 -4.58 20.65
N ALA A 168 6.11 -3.85 21.65
CA ALA A 168 5.99 -4.24 23.06
C ALA A 168 4.53 -4.30 23.52
N ASN A 169 3.69 -3.41 23.00
CA ASN A 169 2.25 -3.39 23.22
C ASN A 169 1.47 -4.40 22.34
N GLY A 170 2.16 -5.16 21.50
CA GLY A 170 1.54 -6.16 20.66
C GLY A 170 0.81 -5.60 19.45
N MET A 171 1.13 -4.39 18.98
CA MET A 171 0.51 -3.79 17.81
C MET A 171 1.56 -3.12 16.93
N LYS A 172 1.47 -3.30 15.60
CA LYS A 172 2.32 -2.60 14.64
C LYS A 172 1.67 -2.55 13.26
N ASN A 173 1.64 -1.35 12.66
CA ASN A 173 1.22 -1.14 11.27
C ASN A 173 -0.08 -1.88 10.88
N GLY A 174 -1.13 -1.76 11.70
CA GLY A 174 -2.42 -2.37 11.43
C GLY A 174 -2.52 -3.86 11.75
N TYR A 175 -1.51 -4.44 12.42
CA TYR A 175 -1.51 -5.83 12.86
C TYR A 175 -1.39 -5.94 14.38
N ALA A 176 -2.14 -6.91 14.96
CA ALA A 176 -1.97 -7.36 16.33
C ALA A 176 -0.94 -8.49 16.36
N ILE A 177 0.09 -8.34 17.22
CA ILE A 177 1.16 -9.32 17.41
C ILE A 177 0.89 -10.07 18.72
N ARG A 178 0.84 -11.38 18.63
CA ARG A 178 0.68 -12.28 19.77
C ARG A 178 1.93 -13.12 19.95
N TYR A 179 2.36 -13.24 21.19
CA TYR A 179 3.47 -14.08 21.64
C TYR A 179 2.94 -15.12 22.63
N VAL A 180 3.33 -16.38 22.48
CA VAL A 180 2.92 -17.48 23.35
C VAL A 180 4.12 -18.37 23.63
N ILE A 181 4.35 -18.69 24.90
CA ILE A 181 5.35 -19.69 25.32
C ILE A 181 4.67 -21.06 25.23
N VAL A 182 5.32 -22.01 24.55
CA VAL A 182 4.86 -23.38 24.38
C VAL A 182 5.91 -24.37 24.90
N GLY A 183 5.46 -25.55 25.30
CA GLY A 183 6.36 -26.65 25.65
C GLY A 183 7.16 -26.45 26.95
N ALA A 184 6.70 -25.61 27.88
CA ALA A 184 7.19 -25.60 29.25
C ALA A 184 6.69 -26.85 29.97
N SER A 185 7.23 -28.01 29.59
CA SER A 185 6.86 -29.28 30.18
C SER A 185 7.73 -29.60 31.41
N ALA A 186 7.15 -30.22 32.40
CA ALA A 186 7.79 -30.67 33.66
C ALA A 186 8.97 -31.66 33.47
N LEU A 187 9.32 -32.02 32.25
CA LEU A 187 10.35 -32.99 31.85
C LEU A 187 11.66 -32.39 31.35
N GLY A 188 11.93 -31.11 31.60
CA GLY A 188 13.23 -30.49 31.29
C GLY A 188 13.46 -30.14 29.82
N ALA A 189 12.45 -30.20 28.96
CA ALA A 189 12.54 -29.70 27.60
C ALA A 189 12.62 -28.15 27.62
N PRO A 190 13.52 -27.55 26.82
CA PRO A 190 13.60 -26.09 26.75
C PRO A 190 12.29 -25.49 26.26
N ALA A 191 11.79 -24.46 26.94
CA ALA A 191 10.62 -23.73 26.53
C ALA A 191 10.84 -23.16 25.11
N LYS A 192 9.84 -23.28 24.26
CA LYS A 192 9.76 -22.72 22.92
C LYS A 192 8.72 -21.60 22.89
N TYR A 193 8.64 -20.89 21.80
CA TYR A 193 7.62 -19.84 21.63
C TYR A 193 7.06 -19.83 20.22
N GLU A 194 5.90 -19.28 20.10
CA GLU A 194 5.17 -19.05 18.87
C GLU A 194 4.78 -17.59 18.77
N LEU A 195 4.73 -17.08 17.54
CA LEU A 195 4.29 -15.72 17.25
C LEU A 195 3.15 -15.76 16.24
N ALA A 196 2.18 -14.90 16.41
CA ALA A 196 1.14 -14.70 15.41
C ALA A 196 0.95 -13.20 15.13
N ALA A 197 0.64 -12.87 13.88
CA ALA A 197 0.22 -11.54 13.48
C ALA A 197 -1.13 -11.63 12.78
N THR A 198 -2.12 -10.89 13.27
CA THR A 198 -3.48 -10.85 12.71
C THR A 198 -3.84 -9.43 12.32
N PRO A 199 -4.51 -9.19 11.17
CA PRO A 199 -4.94 -7.86 10.80
C PRO A 199 -5.94 -7.31 11.81
N LEU A 200 -5.76 -6.07 12.26
CA LEU A 200 -6.70 -5.40 13.17
C LEU A 200 -8.05 -5.15 12.51
N GLN A 201 -8.04 -4.93 11.19
CA GLN A 201 -9.25 -4.79 10.39
C GLN A 201 -9.08 -5.63 9.12
N TYR A 202 -9.75 -6.80 9.09
CA TYR A 202 -9.74 -7.67 7.93
C TYR A 202 -10.27 -6.94 6.68
N GLY A 203 -9.59 -7.10 5.54
CA GLY A 203 -9.94 -6.45 4.30
C GLY A 203 -9.50 -4.99 4.18
N ARG A 204 -8.92 -4.41 5.24
CA ARG A 204 -8.40 -3.04 5.22
C ARG A 204 -6.91 -2.98 5.57
N THR A 205 -6.51 -3.60 6.68
CA THR A 205 -5.10 -3.65 7.07
C THR A 205 -4.38 -4.90 6.55
N GLY A 206 -5.12 -5.88 6.02
CA GLY A 206 -4.61 -7.09 5.40
C GLY A 206 -5.68 -8.16 5.29
N HIS A 207 -5.41 -9.17 4.47
CA HIS A 207 -6.22 -10.38 4.34
C HIS A 207 -5.60 -11.56 5.07
N ARG A 208 -4.25 -11.64 5.03
CA ARG A 208 -3.54 -12.78 5.58
C ARG A 208 -3.21 -12.60 7.05
N SER A 209 -3.37 -13.68 7.79
CA SER A 209 -2.78 -13.86 9.13
C SER A 209 -1.49 -14.63 9.00
N PHE A 210 -0.50 -14.28 9.81
CA PHE A 210 0.83 -14.87 9.81
C PHE A 210 1.05 -15.60 11.11
N PHE A 211 1.70 -16.75 11.03
CA PHE A 211 2.04 -17.58 12.20
C PHE A 211 3.48 -18.05 12.08
N ARG A 212 4.28 -17.82 13.10
CA ARG A 212 5.64 -18.35 13.20
C ARG A 212 5.64 -19.45 14.25
N ASP A 213 5.88 -20.67 13.80
CA ASP A 213 5.88 -21.85 14.66
C ASP A 213 7.09 -21.89 15.60
N SER A 214 7.05 -22.83 16.54
CA SER A 214 8.10 -23.05 17.53
C SER A 214 9.44 -23.52 16.94
N ASN A 215 9.48 -23.90 15.66
CA ASN A 215 10.69 -24.25 14.93
C ASN A 215 11.23 -23.09 14.07
N GLY A 216 10.49 -21.97 14.05
CA GLY A 216 10.87 -20.76 13.34
C GLY A 216 10.35 -20.67 11.92
N ALA A 217 9.56 -21.65 11.45
CA ALA A 217 8.94 -21.55 10.14
C ALA A 217 7.78 -20.56 10.14
N LEU A 218 7.67 -19.77 9.07
CA LEU A 218 6.62 -18.80 8.89
C LEU A 218 5.50 -19.42 8.02
N HIS A 219 4.27 -19.26 8.48
CA HIS A 219 3.05 -19.72 7.81
C HIS A 219 2.14 -18.53 7.55
N ALA A 220 1.37 -18.55 6.47
CA ALA A 220 0.38 -17.52 6.18
C ALA A 220 -0.82 -18.07 5.43
N ALA A 221 -1.99 -17.60 5.80
CA ALA A 221 -3.24 -17.89 5.10
C ALA A 221 -4.24 -16.75 5.29
N ASP A 222 -5.20 -16.64 4.38
CA ASP A 222 -6.39 -15.84 4.61
C ASP A 222 -7.29 -16.54 5.62
N ARG A 223 -7.24 -16.07 6.85
CA ARG A 223 -8.04 -16.58 7.98
C ARG A 223 -9.20 -15.65 8.34
N ARG A 224 -9.52 -14.68 7.50
CA ARG A 224 -10.59 -13.69 7.73
C ARG A 224 -10.47 -12.99 9.08
N GLY A 225 -9.23 -12.63 9.46
CA GLY A 225 -8.93 -11.99 10.74
C GLY A 225 -8.79 -12.95 11.94
N ALA A 226 -8.94 -14.26 11.75
CA ALA A 226 -8.61 -15.24 12.78
C ALA A 226 -7.09 -15.49 12.85
N VAL A 227 -6.61 -16.00 13.98
CA VAL A 227 -5.20 -16.32 14.20
C VAL A 227 -4.73 -17.42 13.23
N GLY A 228 -3.54 -17.24 12.64
CA GLY A 228 -2.88 -18.26 11.83
C GLY A 228 -2.44 -19.47 12.66
N SER A 229 -2.07 -20.53 11.98
CA SER A 229 -1.67 -21.81 12.61
C SER A 229 -0.55 -22.50 11.84
N GLU A 230 0.11 -23.44 12.47
CA GLU A 230 1.11 -24.35 11.88
C GLU A 230 0.58 -25.14 10.66
N ALA A 231 -0.76 -25.33 10.57
CA ALA A 231 -1.39 -26.02 9.44
C ALA A 231 -1.50 -25.16 8.17
N ASP A 232 -1.20 -23.87 8.26
CA ASP A 232 -1.25 -22.96 7.13
C ASP A 232 -0.04 -23.18 6.21
N PRO A 233 -0.11 -22.80 4.92
CA PRO A 233 1.01 -22.88 4.00
C PRO A 233 2.23 -22.12 4.52
N LYS A 234 3.42 -22.73 4.35
CA LYS A 234 4.68 -22.03 4.63
C LYS A 234 4.91 -20.92 3.61
N VAL A 235 5.43 -19.80 4.08
CA VAL A 235 5.90 -18.69 3.26
C VAL A 235 7.40 -18.50 3.47
N GLU A 236 8.10 -18.20 2.38
CA GLU A 236 9.55 -17.95 2.37
C GLU A 236 9.90 -16.54 2.84
#